data_6ddb6815dceb56d3e154ad8c704f7241
#
_entry.id   6ddb6815dceb56d3e154ad8c704f7241
#
_cell.length_a   1.000
_cell.length_b   1.000
_cell.length_c   1.000
_cell.angle_alpha   90.00
_cell.angle_beta   90.00
_cell.angle_gamma   90.00
#
_symmetry.space_group_name_H-M   'P 1'
#
loop_
_entity.id
_entity.type
_entity.pdbx_description
1 polymer ?
#
loop_
_entity_poly.entity_id
_entity_poly.type
_entity_poly.pdbx_seq_one_letter_code
_entity_poly.pdbx_strand_id
1 'polypeptide(L)'
;RATPLNDQTIAFRLEGEFGKEVNKELREEIMSALKEFQLNVIIDLTRVDNIDTSAAALLVECIRVSEATNTSFKVIGINNKVKSIFEMLKLSTIFNNLELSQIPRTEDHMLYRSKFA
;
A
#
# COMPACT_ATOMS: atom_id res chain seq x y z
N ARG A 1 1.46 2.97 -10.72
CA ARG A 1 2.42 2.08 -11.34
C ARG A 1 3.36 1.49 -10.30
N ALA A 2 3.75 0.27 -10.50
CA ALA A 2 4.76 -0.37 -9.65
C ALA A 2 6.14 0.07 -10.14
N THR A 3 6.98 0.49 -9.19
CA THR A 3 8.33 0.96 -9.52
C THR A 3 9.30 0.41 -8.49
N PRO A 4 10.33 -0.31 -8.92
CA PRO A 4 11.36 -0.74 -7.99
C PRO A 4 12.17 0.47 -7.53
N LEU A 5 12.34 0.59 -6.20
CA LEU A 5 13.16 1.64 -5.61
C LEU A 5 14.60 1.20 -5.46
N ASN A 6 14.80 -0.09 -5.29
CA ASN A 6 16.11 -0.72 -5.23
C ASN A 6 15.89 -2.21 -5.44
N ASP A 7 16.92 -3.02 -5.24
CA ASP A 7 16.84 -4.46 -5.48
C ASP A 7 15.92 -5.19 -4.52
N GLN A 8 15.52 -4.56 -3.41
CA GLN A 8 14.74 -5.21 -2.38
C GLN A 8 13.40 -4.56 -2.09
N THR A 9 13.09 -3.45 -2.73
CA THR A 9 11.89 -2.69 -2.42
C THR A 9 11.17 -2.24 -3.69
N ILE A 10 9.86 -2.45 -3.71
CA ILE A 10 9.01 -1.99 -4.79
C ILE A 10 7.89 -1.14 -4.21
N ALA A 11 7.54 -0.07 -4.90
CA ALA A 11 6.48 0.82 -4.46
C ALA A 11 5.34 0.85 -5.47
N PHE A 12 4.12 0.88 -4.95
CA PHE A 12 2.90 1.01 -5.74
C PHE A 12 2.23 2.33 -5.38
N ARG A 13 2.11 3.21 -6.33
CA ARG A 13 1.40 4.46 -6.12
C ARG A 13 0.04 4.36 -6.78
N LEU A 14 -1.00 4.56 -5.99
CA LEU A 14 -2.39 4.46 -6.44
C LEU A 14 -2.99 5.85 -6.57
N GLU A 15 -3.97 6.00 -7.45
CA GLU A 15 -4.68 7.25 -7.64
C GLU A 15 -6.18 6.98 -7.71
N GLY A 16 -6.97 7.95 -7.22
CA GLY A 16 -8.42 7.88 -7.30
C GLY A 16 -9.01 6.93 -6.28
N GLU A 17 -9.85 6.03 -6.73
CA GLU A 17 -10.50 5.07 -5.86
C GLU A 17 -9.68 3.80 -5.73
N PHE A 18 -9.45 3.40 -4.49
CA PHE A 18 -8.78 2.15 -4.19
C PHE A 18 -9.83 1.18 -3.66
N GLY A 19 -10.25 0.27 -4.49
CA GLY A 19 -11.29 -0.65 -4.10
C GLY A 19 -11.41 -1.83 -5.03
N LYS A 20 -12.60 -2.38 -5.06
CA LYS A 20 -12.93 -3.63 -5.72
C LYS A 20 -12.38 -3.77 -7.13
N GLU A 21 -12.46 -2.71 -7.93
CA GLU A 21 -12.09 -2.79 -9.34
C GLU A 21 -10.59 -3.00 -9.57
N VAL A 22 -9.76 -2.46 -8.70
CA VAL A 22 -8.31 -2.60 -8.85
C VAL A 22 -7.73 -3.71 -7.99
N ASN A 23 -8.49 -4.20 -7.02
CA ASN A 23 -7.94 -5.10 -6.01
C ASN A 23 -7.40 -6.41 -6.57
N LYS A 24 -8.07 -7.00 -7.53
CA LYS A 24 -7.66 -8.31 -8.04
C LYS A 24 -6.27 -8.25 -8.66
N GLU A 25 -6.09 -7.34 -9.59
CA GLU A 25 -4.82 -7.20 -10.27
C GLU A 25 -3.71 -6.72 -9.35
N LEU A 26 -4.03 -5.72 -8.52
CA LEU A 26 -3.08 -5.19 -7.55
C LEU A 26 -2.67 -6.28 -6.56
N ARG A 27 -3.62 -7.07 -6.08
CA ARG A 27 -3.33 -8.14 -5.15
C ARG A 27 -2.34 -9.14 -5.76
N GLU A 28 -2.56 -9.53 -7.01
CA GLU A 28 -1.67 -10.48 -7.67
C GLU A 28 -0.25 -9.94 -7.75
N GLU A 29 -0.09 -8.67 -8.09
CA GLU A 29 1.24 -8.08 -8.19
C GLU A 29 1.91 -7.93 -6.82
N ILE A 30 1.15 -7.52 -5.80
CA ILE A 30 1.72 -7.40 -4.45
C ILE A 30 2.10 -8.78 -3.92
N MET A 31 1.24 -9.76 -4.08
CA MET A 31 1.53 -11.11 -3.59
C MET A 31 2.73 -11.71 -4.29
N SER A 32 2.86 -11.48 -5.58
CA SER A 32 4.05 -11.91 -6.31
C SER A 32 5.30 -11.24 -5.76
N ALA A 33 5.24 -9.94 -5.51
CA ALA A 33 6.39 -9.23 -4.95
C ALA A 33 6.78 -9.80 -3.58
N LEU A 34 5.81 -10.02 -2.71
CA LEU A 34 6.09 -10.50 -1.35
C LEU A 34 6.52 -11.96 -1.32
N LYS A 35 5.81 -12.82 -2.04
CA LYS A 35 6.00 -14.27 -1.96
C LYS A 35 7.05 -14.80 -2.91
N GLU A 36 6.99 -14.41 -4.17
CA GLU A 36 7.93 -14.92 -5.17
C GLU A 36 9.29 -14.25 -5.09
N PHE A 37 9.28 -12.93 -5.04
CA PHE A 37 10.52 -12.17 -5.10
C PHE A 37 11.02 -11.71 -3.75
N GLN A 38 10.23 -11.94 -2.70
CA GLN A 38 10.57 -11.57 -1.33
C GLN A 38 11.01 -10.11 -1.22
N LEU A 39 10.26 -9.24 -1.88
CA LEU A 39 10.51 -7.81 -1.86
C LEU A 39 9.74 -7.14 -0.73
N ASN A 40 10.29 -6.05 -0.24
CA ASN A 40 9.55 -5.14 0.62
C ASN A 40 8.63 -4.32 -0.26
N VAL A 41 7.42 -4.06 0.22
CA VAL A 41 6.41 -3.37 -0.55
C VAL A 41 5.98 -2.10 0.15
N ILE A 42 5.87 -1.03 -0.60
CA ILE A 42 5.33 0.25 -0.13
C ILE A 42 4.10 0.56 -0.97
N ILE A 43 3.01 0.90 -0.29
CA ILE A 43 1.80 1.39 -0.95
C ILE A 43 1.67 2.87 -0.66
N ASP A 44 1.66 3.68 -1.70
CA ASP A 44 1.52 5.13 -1.58
C ASP A 44 0.08 5.52 -1.90
N LEU A 45 -0.62 6.03 -0.89
CA LEU A 45 -2.01 6.45 -0.99
C LEU A 45 -2.16 7.96 -1.09
N THR A 46 -1.10 8.69 -1.36
CA THR A 46 -1.14 10.16 -1.40
C THR A 46 -2.23 10.68 -2.32
N ARG A 47 -2.44 10.03 -3.46
CA ARG A 47 -3.43 10.45 -4.46
C ARG A 47 -4.70 9.64 -4.44
N VAL A 48 -4.90 8.85 -3.40
CA VAL A 48 -6.15 8.08 -3.25
C VAL A 48 -7.20 8.96 -2.61
N ASP A 49 -8.37 9.02 -3.24
CA ASP A 49 -9.48 9.83 -2.76
C ASP A 49 -10.40 9.04 -1.83
N ASN A 50 -10.48 7.75 -2.04
CA ASN A 50 -11.42 6.91 -1.31
C ASN A 50 -10.95 5.47 -1.29
N ILE A 51 -11.28 4.75 -0.23
CA ILE A 51 -11.03 3.31 -0.14
C ILE A 51 -12.33 2.64 0.31
N ASP A 52 -12.52 1.38 -0.11
CA ASP A 52 -13.65 0.60 0.35
C ASP A 52 -13.18 -0.55 1.26
N THR A 53 -14.13 -1.34 1.73
CA THR A 53 -13.80 -2.44 2.64
C THR A 53 -12.94 -3.50 1.97
N SER A 54 -13.06 -3.68 0.66
CA SER A 54 -12.22 -4.67 -0.03
C SER A 54 -10.77 -4.21 -0.09
N ALA A 55 -10.53 -2.91 -0.24
CA ALA A 55 -9.18 -2.36 -0.18
C ALA A 55 -8.58 -2.55 1.21
N ALA A 56 -9.38 -2.26 2.23
CA ALA A 56 -8.94 -2.45 3.62
C ALA A 56 -8.57 -3.90 3.89
N ALA A 57 -9.38 -4.84 3.41
CA ALA A 57 -9.11 -6.26 3.58
C ALA A 57 -7.82 -6.66 2.86
N LEU A 58 -7.57 -6.11 1.68
CA LEU A 58 -6.34 -6.37 0.96
C LEU A 58 -5.12 -5.89 1.75
N LEU A 59 -5.20 -4.70 2.32
CA LEU A 59 -4.08 -4.18 3.11
C LEU A 59 -3.78 -5.07 4.32
N VAL A 60 -4.81 -5.56 4.99
CA VAL A 60 -4.64 -6.48 6.12
C VAL A 60 -3.99 -7.78 5.65
N GLU A 61 -4.42 -8.31 4.53
CA GLU A 61 -3.83 -9.52 3.97
C GLU A 61 -2.34 -9.31 3.65
N CYS A 62 -2.01 -8.17 3.07
CA CYS A 62 -0.62 -7.85 2.74
C CYS A 62 0.28 -7.81 3.98
N ILE A 63 -0.24 -7.28 5.08
CA ILE A 63 0.50 -7.28 6.34
C ILE A 63 0.81 -8.70 6.78
N ARG A 64 -0.19 -9.56 6.78
CA ARG A 64 -0.03 -10.95 7.20
C ARG A 64 0.96 -11.69 6.33
N VAL A 65 0.87 -11.50 5.03
CA VAL A 65 1.77 -12.15 4.10
C VAL A 65 3.19 -11.64 4.28
N SER A 66 3.38 -10.33 4.48
CA SER A 66 4.71 -9.80 4.70
C SER A 66 5.35 -10.38 5.95
N GLU A 67 4.59 -10.56 7.01
CA GLU A 67 5.09 -11.18 8.22
C GLU A 67 5.49 -12.65 7.96
N ALA A 68 4.66 -13.36 7.22
CA ALA A 68 4.94 -14.77 6.90
C ALA A 68 6.14 -14.95 5.98
N THR A 69 6.43 -13.99 5.14
CA THR A 69 7.55 -14.06 4.20
C THR A 69 8.79 -13.33 4.70
N ASN A 70 8.73 -12.79 5.91
CA ASN A 70 9.84 -12.04 6.50
C ASN A 70 10.24 -10.84 5.65
N THR A 71 9.25 -10.18 5.07
CA THR A 71 9.43 -8.94 4.32
C THR A 71 8.72 -7.81 5.06
N SER A 72 8.75 -6.61 4.53
CA SER A 72 8.02 -5.49 5.11
C SER A 72 6.96 -4.98 4.15
N PHE A 73 5.87 -4.49 4.74
CA PHE A 73 4.78 -3.87 3.99
C PHE A 73 4.45 -2.56 4.69
N LYS A 74 4.56 -1.46 3.96
CA LYS A 74 4.30 -0.13 4.50
C LYS A 74 3.25 0.60 3.68
N VAL A 75 2.45 1.39 4.37
CA VAL A 75 1.48 2.27 3.72
C VAL A 75 1.89 3.70 4.05
N ILE A 76 2.03 4.51 3.04
CA ILE A 76 2.45 5.90 3.18
C ILE A 76 1.47 6.84 2.49
N GLY A 77 1.55 8.13 2.81
CA GLY A 77 0.81 9.16 2.11
C GLY A 77 -0.68 9.16 2.42
N ILE A 78 -1.07 8.74 3.61
CA ILE A 78 -2.48 8.73 3.99
C ILE A 78 -2.94 10.17 4.24
N ASN A 79 -3.89 10.63 3.44
CA ASN A 79 -4.50 11.94 3.62
C ASN A 79 -5.61 11.87 4.68
N ASN A 80 -6.13 13.04 5.06
CA ASN A 80 -7.13 13.11 6.12
C ASN A 80 -8.40 12.33 5.80
N LYS A 81 -8.80 12.32 4.54
CA LYS A 81 -10.00 11.63 4.12
C LYS A 81 -9.84 10.12 4.27
N VAL A 82 -8.75 9.59 3.79
CA VAL A 82 -8.45 8.16 3.90
C VAL A 82 -8.24 7.77 5.36
N LYS A 83 -7.59 8.63 6.13
CA LYS A 83 -7.39 8.41 7.56
C LYS A 83 -8.72 8.26 8.29
N SER A 84 -9.69 9.13 7.96
CA SER A 84 -11.02 9.02 8.55
C SER A 84 -11.69 7.70 8.22
N ILE A 85 -11.51 7.21 7.00
CA ILE A 85 -12.06 5.92 6.60
C ILE A 85 -11.39 4.79 7.38
N PHE A 86 -10.09 4.84 7.55
CA PHE A 86 -9.36 3.85 8.36
C PHE A 86 -9.87 3.83 9.79
N GLU A 87 -10.09 5.00 10.37
CA GLU A 87 -10.63 5.08 11.73
C GLU A 87 -12.04 4.50 11.81
N MET A 88 -12.88 4.81 10.84
CA MET A 88 -14.24 4.29 10.78
C MET A 88 -14.26 2.79 10.66
N LEU A 89 -13.35 2.20 9.91
CA LEU A 89 -13.22 0.76 9.73
C LEU A 89 -12.43 0.09 10.85
N LYS A 90 -11.99 0.86 11.85
CA LYS A 90 -11.22 0.37 13.01
C LYS A 90 -9.91 -0.27 12.60
N LEU A 91 -9.28 0.26 11.57
CA LEU A 91 -8.00 -0.23 11.09
C LEU A 91 -6.81 0.51 11.70
N SER A 92 -7.05 1.58 12.44
CA SER A 92 -5.98 2.41 12.98
C SER A 92 -5.02 1.63 13.88
N THR A 93 -5.54 0.66 14.65
CA THR A 93 -4.68 -0.15 15.51
C THR A 93 -3.70 -0.98 14.69
N ILE A 94 -4.18 -1.54 13.59
CA ILE A 94 -3.34 -2.36 12.71
C ILE A 94 -2.28 -1.48 12.06
N PHE A 95 -2.66 -0.30 11.61
CA PHE A 95 -1.75 0.59 10.91
C PHE A 95 -0.78 1.32 11.82
N ASN A 96 -1.06 1.42 13.11
CA ASN A 96 -0.09 1.96 14.05
C ASN A 96 1.14 1.08 14.16
N ASN A 97 0.99 -0.21 13.93
CA ASN A 97 2.11 -1.13 13.90
C ASN A 97 2.85 -1.10 12.57
N LEU A 98 2.24 -0.49 11.57
CA LEU A 98 2.80 -0.47 10.23
C LEU A 98 3.55 0.79 9.89
N GLU A 99 3.85 1.61 10.85
CA GLU A 99 4.42 2.89 10.52
C GLU A 99 3.61 3.54 9.39
N LEU A 100 2.51 4.17 9.74
CA LEU A 100 1.91 5.14 8.85
C LEU A 100 2.97 6.19 8.69
N SER A 101 3.95 5.81 7.94
CA SER A 101 5.13 6.61 7.88
C SER A 101 4.80 7.89 7.17
N GLN A 102 5.55 8.86 7.53
CA GLN A 102 5.50 10.15 6.92
C GLN A 102 5.52 10.04 5.42
N ILE A 103 4.83 10.96 4.79
CA ILE A 103 4.87 11.08 3.35
C ILE A 103 6.33 11.22 2.92
N PRO A 104 6.79 10.42 1.96
CA PRO A 104 8.16 10.53 1.49
C PRO A 104 8.46 11.94 1.00
N ARG A 105 9.71 12.29 1.01
CA ARG A 105 10.15 13.56 0.49
C ARG A 105 9.84 13.67 -1.01
N THR A 106 9.86 14.87 -1.52
CA THR A 106 9.49 15.12 -2.90
C THR A 106 10.27 14.25 -3.89
N GLU A 107 11.54 14.05 -3.66
CA GLU A 107 12.34 13.21 -4.54
C GLU A 107 11.82 11.77 -4.54
N ASP A 108 11.47 11.27 -3.37
CA ASP A 108 10.96 9.91 -3.25
C ASP A 108 9.63 9.76 -3.97
N HIS A 109 8.80 10.79 -3.92
CA HIS A 109 7.53 10.79 -4.62
C HIS A 109 7.71 10.67 -6.13
N MET A 110 8.80 11.16 -6.64
CA MET A 110 9.05 11.13 -8.08
C MET A 110 9.58 9.80 -8.56
N LEU A 111 9.96 8.92 -7.65
CA LEU A 111 10.56 7.65 -7.99
C LEU A 111 9.55 6.57 -8.36
N TYR A 112 8.28 6.74 -8.00
CA TYR A 112 7.30 5.69 -8.26
C TYR A 112 5.93 6.25 -8.56
N ARG A 113 5.18 5.49 -9.35
CA ARG A 113 3.84 5.83 -9.78
C ARG A 113 3.00 4.59 -9.83
N SER A 114 1.71 4.76 -9.63
CA SER A 114 0.77 3.66 -9.78
C SER A 114 0.43 3.45 -11.25
N LYS A 115 0.35 2.20 -11.66
CA LYS A 115 -0.24 1.87 -12.94
C LYS A 115 -1.74 1.63 -12.83
N PHE A 116 -2.26 1.71 -11.60
CA PHE A 116 -3.67 1.48 -11.30
C PHE A 116 -4.41 2.79 -11.05
N ALA A 117 -3.98 3.83 -11.67
CA ALA A 117 -4.61 5.13 -11.49
C ALA A 117 -6.07 5.12 -11.93
#